data_ce36c59deb285d7b97ed5602dbd6c06a
#
_entry.id   ce36c59deb285d7b97ed5602dbd6c06a
#
_cell.length_a   1.000
_cell.length_b   1.000
_cell.length_c   1.000
_cell.angle_alpha   90.00
_cell.angle_beta   90.00
_cell.angle_gamma   90.00
#
_symmetry.space_group_name_H-M   'P 1'
#
loop_
_entity.id
_entity.type
_entity.pdbx_description
1 polymer ?
#
loop_
_entity_poly.entity_id
_entity_poly.type
_entity_poly.pdbx_seq_one_letter_code
_entity_poly.pdbx_strand_id
1 'polypeptide(L)'
;MATTFAEYVIDPKPRNRLWMVEDKQGLVGTIGVMDRGDSAQLRWFSVRPDWRENNLGNFLFGAAMEYIQENDFQKAWLSTFSESEIAVALYKRRGFRIMVETDVEIGGKNYREIVMEKSFLT
;
A
#
# COMPACT_ATOMS: atom_id res chain seq x y z
N MET A 1 23.95 8.76 5.21
CA MET A 1 22.72 8.91 5.99
C MET A 1 22.31 7.55 6.56
N ALA A 2 22.07 7.49 7.85
CA ALA A 2 21.62 6.24 8.48
C ALA A 2 20.14 6.03 8.21
N THR A 3 19.77 4.83 7.77
CA THR A 3 18.39 4.47 7.46
C THR A 3 18.04 3.19 8.22
N THR A 4 16.90 3.18 8.87
CA THR A 4 16.40 2.02 9.58
C THR A 4 15.13 1.51 8.91
N PHE A 5 15.12 0.22 8.61
CA PHE A 5 13.93 -0.49 8.15
C PHE A 5 13.39 -1.30 9.33
N ALA A 6 12.10 -1.21 9.59
CA ALA A 6 11.46 -1.95 10.66
C ALA A 6 10.12 -2.51 10.20
N GLU A 7 9.81 -3.70 10.71
CA GLU A 7 8.55 -4.38 10.48
C GLU A 7 7.85 -4.58 11.82
N TYR A 8 6.57 -4.22 11.88
CA TYR A 8 5.80 -4.31 13.11
C TYR A 8 4.53 -5.13 12.90
N VAL A 9 4.19 -5.90 13.94
CA VAL A 9 2.87 -6.51 14.02
C VAL A 9 1.92 -5.46 14.59
N ILE A 10 0.88 -5.13 13.83
CA ILE A 10 -0.12 -4.14 14.21
C ILE A 10 -1.47 -4.81 14.36
N ASP A 11 -2.26 -4.42 15.38
CA ASP A 11 -3.54 -5.02 15.67
C ASP A 11 -3.39 -6.49 16.16
N PRO A 12 -4.43 -7.10 16.78
CA PRO A 12 -4.33 -8.47 17.30
C PRO A 12 -4.27 -9.57 16.25
N LYS A 13 -4.57 -9.28 14.99
CA LYS A 13 -4.52 -10.30 13.94
C LYS A 13 -3.08 -10.63 13.57
N PRO A 14 -2.68 -11.92 13.61
CA PRO A 14 -1.26 -12.28 13.45
C PRO A 14 -0.68 -12.01 12.07
N ARG A 15 -1.51 -11.86 11.05
CA ARG A 15 -1.01 -11.56 9.69
C ARG A 15 -1.02 -10.08 9.35
N ASN A 16 -1.39 -9.20 10.31
CA ASN A 16 -1.21 -7.77 10.11
C ASN A 16 0.27 -7.41 10.22
N ARG A 17 0.74 -6.52 9.35
CA ARG A 17 2.15 -6.06 9.37
C ARG A 17 2.22 -4.60 8.96
N LEU A 18 3.21 -3.91 9.51
CA LEU A 18 3.52 -2.54 9.14
C LEU A 18 5.03 -2.45 8.89
N TRP A 19 5.41 -1.92 7.75
CA TRP A 19 6.81 -1.62 7.43
C TRP A 19 7.03 -0.13 7.53
N MET A 20 8.13 0.26 8.16
CA MET A 20 8.51 1.66 8.33
C MET A 20 9.98 1.82 7.98
N VAL A 21 10.30 2.89 7.28
CA VAL A 21 11.68 3.26 6.99
C VAL A 21 11.92 4.64 7.57
N GLU A 22 13.02 4.79 8.30
CA GLU A 22 13.38 6.05 8.96
C GLU A 22 14.80 6.46 8.57
N ASP A 23 15.02 7.77 8.50
CA ASP A 23 16.34 8.36 8.45
C ASP A 23 16.55 9.20 9.72
N LYS A 24 17.63 9.98 9.75
CA LYS A 24 17.95 10.82 10.93
C LYS A 24 16.88 11.87 11.24
N GLN A 25 16.06 12.22 10.26
CA GLN A 25 15.04 13.25 10.39
C GLN A 25 13.66 12.68 10.68
N GLY A 26 13.54 11.35 10.76
CA GLY A 26 12.28 10.69 11.07
C GLY A 26 11.81 9.76 9.97
N LEU A 27 10.50 9.56 9.91
CA LEU A 27 9.87 8.59 9.02
C LEU A 27 9.94 9.04 7.57
N VAL A 28 10.44 8.17 6.70
CA VAL A 28 10.53 8.45 5.26
C VAL A 28 9.55 7.62 4.42
N GLY A 29 9.10 6.49 4.93
CA GLY A 29 8.13 5.69 4.20
C GLY A 29 7.46 4.64 5.07
N THR A 30 6.24 4.28 4.68
CA THR A 30 5.44 3.25 5.35
C THR A 30 4.64 2.46 4.34
N ILE A 31 4.27 1.24 4.72
CA ILE A 31 3.20 0.47 4.09
C ILE A 31 2.68 -0.53 5.11
N GLY A 32 1.37 -0.76 5.11
CA GLY A 32 0.72 -1.72 6.00
C GLY A 32 -0.05 -2.78 5.24
N VAL A 33 -0.09 -3.97 5.81
CA VAL A 33 -0.93 -5.07 5.35
C VAL A 33 -1.89 -5.41 6.47
N MET A 34 -3.18 -5.36 6.16
CA MET A 34 -4.25 -5.71 7.09
C MET A 34 -4.89 -7.02 6.66
N ASP A 35 -4.98 -7.95 7.59
CA ASP A 35 -5.63 -9.24 7.40
C ASP A 35 -7.14 -9.06 7.34
N ARG A 36 -7.75 -9.34 6.20
CA ARG A 36 -9.19 -9.28 5.99
C ARG A 36 -9.76 -10.68 5.68
N GLY A 37 -9.15 -11.73 6.23
CA GLY A 37 -9.54 -13.10 5.97
C GLY A 37 -8.81 -13.65 4.75
N ASP A 38 -9.53 -13.91 3.68
CA ASP A 38 -8.93 -14.43 2.44
C ASP A 38 -8.17 -13.36 1.67
N SER A 39 -8.39 -12.10 1.99
CA SER A 39 -7.76 -10.97 1.29
C SER A 39 -6.87 -10.16 2.23
N ALA A 40 -5.90 -9.50 1.65
CA ALA A 40 -5.03 -8.56 2.33
C ALA A 40 -5.33 -7.14 1.84
N GLN A 41 -5.58 -6.22 2.75
CA GLN A 41 -5.75 -4.82 2.42
C GLN A 41 -4.42 -4.09 2.60
N LEU A 42 -3.96 -3.40 1.56
CA LEU A 42 -2.81 -2.51 1.66
C LEU A 42 -3.28 -1.14 2.17
N ARG A 43 -2.59 -0.63 3.18
CA ARG A 43 -2.92 0.66 3.82
C ARG A 43 -1.65 1.41 4.17
N TRP A 44 -1.82 2.70 4.46
CA TRP A 44 -0.75 3.58 4.97
C TRP A 44 0.49 3.58 4.07
N PHE A 45 0.28 3.46 2.76
CA PHE A 45 1.37 3.55 1.81
C PHE A 45 1.71 5.02 1.60
N SER A 46 2.88 5.39 2.08
CA SER A 46 3.34 6.77 2.04
C SER A 46 4.86 6.80 1.89
N VAL A 47 5.34 7.71 1.06
CA VAL A 47 6.76 7.98 0.90
C VAL A 47 6.95 9.49 0.96
N ARG A 48 7.85 9.93 1.84
CA ARG A 48 8.16 11.36 1.97
C ARG A 48 8.66 11.90 0.62
N PRO A 49 8.24 13.12 0.20
CA PRO A 49 8.55 13.62 -1.15
C PRO A 49 10.02 13.62 -1.53
N ASP A 50 10.92 13.91 -0.57
CA ASP A 50 12.35 13.94 -0.83
C ASP A 50 12.99 12.55 -1.00
N TRP A 51 12.21 11.48 -0.74
CA TRP A 51 12.65 10.09 -0.91
C TRP A 51 12.00 9.38 -2.10
N ARG A 52 11.10 10.04 -2.81
CA ARG A 52 10.34 9.40 -3.91
C ARG A 52 11.22 8.96 -5.07
N GLU A 53 12.32 9.65 -5.33
CA GLU A 53 13.24 9.32 -6.43
C GLU A 53 14.19 8.17 -6.10
N ASN A 54 14.19 7.67 -4.87
CA ASN A 54 15.08 6.60 -4.41
C ASN A 54 14.47 5.21 -4.53
N ASN A 55 13.38 5.05 -5.29
CA ASN A 55 12.66 3.77 -5.44
C ASN A 55 12.14 3.18 -4.13
N LEU A 56 12.03 3.99 -3.09
CA LEU A 56 11.55 3.50 -1.79
C LEU A 56 10.12 2.98 -1.88
N GLY A 57 9.26 3.63 -2.66
CA GLY A 57 7.90 3.16 -2.88
C GLY A 57 7.86 1.76 -3.47
N ASN A 58 8.67 1.50 -4.48
CA ASN A 58 8.78 0.17 -5.08
C ASN A 58 9.31 -0.86 -4.09
N PHE A 59 10.30 -0.48 -3.28
CA PHE A 59 10.85 -1.36 -2.26
C PHE A 59 9.80 -1.75 -1.23
N LEU A 60 9.09 -0.77 -0.68
CA LEU A 60 8.05 -1.02 0.32
C LEU A 60 6.91 -1.84 -0.25
N PHE A 61 6.43 -1.47 -1.42
CA PHE A 61 5.33 -2.19 -2.06
C PHE A 61 5.73 -3.62 -2.39
N GLY A 62 6.95 -3.82 -2.88
CA GLY A 62 7.48 -5.16 -3.15
C GLY A 62 7.56 -6.02 -1.90
N ALA A 63 8.02 -5.45 -0.78
CA ALA A 63 8.09 -6.17 0.49
C ALA A 63 6.70 -6.60 0.96
N ALA A 64 5.72 -5.71 0.86
CA ALA A 64 4.34 -6.02 1.25
C ALA A 64 3.74 -7.12 0.37
N MET A 65 3.95 -7.04 -0.96
CA MET A 65 3.42 -8.03 -1.89
C MET A 65 4.04 -9.41 -1.68
N GLU A 66 5.34 -9.46 -1.43
CA GLU A 66 6.02 -10.72 -1.11
C GLU A 66 5.45 -11.35 0.17
N TYR A 67 5.25 -10.53 1.20
CA TYR A 67 4.64 -10.98 2.45
C TYR A 67 3.23 -11.54 2.22
N ILE A 68 2.41 -10.83 1.43
CA ILE A 68 1.04 -11.25 1.13
C ILE A 68 1.03 -12.61 0.45
N GLN A 69 1.91 -12.82 -0.53
CA GLN A 69 1.99 -14.09 -1.23
C GLN A 69 2.50 -15.22 -0.34
N GLU A 70 3.45 -14.95 0.54
CA GLU A 70 4.00 -15.94 1.45
C GLU A 70 3.02 -16.36 2.55
N ASN A 71 2.01 -15.55 2.83
CA ASN A 71 1.04 -15.80 3.90
C ASN A 71 -0.32 -16.27 3.39
N ASP A 72 -0.37 -16.80 2.17
CA ASP A 72 -1.52 -17.52 1.61
C ASP A 72 -2.80 -16.69 1.46
N PHE A 73 -2.67 -15.38 1.29
CA PHE A 73 -3.82 -14.57 0.92
C PHE A 73 -4.19 -14.85 -0.54
N GLN A 74 -5.48 -14.91 -0.83
CA GLN A 74 -5.97 -15.18 -2.18
C GLN A 74 -5.88 -13.95 -3.07
N LYS A 75 -5.92 -12.76 -2.48
CA LYS A 75 -5.87 -11.49 -3.21
C LYS A 75 -5.41 -10.36 -2.31
N ALA A 76 -4.94 -9.30 -2.95
CA ALA A 76 -4.62 -8.03 -2.31
C ALA A 76 -5.51 -6.93 -2.89
N TRP A 77 -5.89 -5.96 -2.06
CA TRP A 77 -6.70 -4.84 -2.52
C TRP A 77 -6.32 -3.56 -1.78
N LEU A 78 -6.67 -2.45 -2.36
CA LEU A 78 -6.41 -1.14 -1.80
C LEU A 78 -7.46 -0.15 -2.31
N SER A 79 -7.60 0.96 -1.58
CA SER A 79 -8.37 2.12 -2.03
C SER A 79 -7.45 3.28 -2.29
N THR A 80 -7.72 4.03 -3.34
CA THR A 80 -7.00 5.27 -3.65
C THR A 80 -7.95 6.21 -4.40
N PHE A 81 -7.45 7.36 -4.81
CA PHE A 81 -8.24 8.31 -5.61
C PHE A 81 -7.69 8.36 -7.03
N SER A 82 -8.60 8.50 -8.01
CA SER A 82 -8.19 8.57 -9.42
C SER A 82 -7.26 9.75 -9.70
N GLU A 83 -7.36 10.81 -8.90
CA GLU A 83 -6.50 12.00 -8.99
C GLU A 83 -5.04 11.70 -8.60
N SER A 84 -4.79 10.62 -7.88
CA SER A 84 -3.44 10.17 -7.52
C SER A 84 -2.82 9.36 -8.66
N GLU A 85 -2.55 10.02 -9.77
CA GLU A 85 -2.15 9.35 -11.02
C GLU A 85 -0.87 8.52 -10.90
N ILE A 86 0.11 9.00 -10.14
CA ILE A 86 1.39 8.29 -9.96
C ILE A 86 1.15 6.99 -9.19
N ALA A 87 0.35 7.04 -8.13
CA ALA A 87 0.01 5.87 -7.33
C ALA A 87 -0.78 4.84 -8.15
N VAL A 88 -1.79 5.31 -8.87
CA VAL A 88 -2.60 4.43 -9.73
C VAL A 88 -1.74 3.73 -10.78
N ALA A 89 -0.81 4.46 -11.40
CA ALA A 89 0.11 3.89 -12.38
C ALA A 89 1.00 2.81 -11.75
N LEU A 90 1.49 3.05 -10.53
CA LEU A 90 2.27 2.05 -9.79
C LEU A 90 1.47 0.77 -9.57
N TYR A 91 0.24 0.90 -9.10
CA TYR A 91 -0.60 -0.25 -8.81
C TYR A 91 -0.94 -1.04 -10.08
N LYS A 92 -1.22 -0.34 -11.19
CA LYS A 92 -1.46 -1.00 -12.48
C LYS A 92 -0.24 -1.77 -12.96
N ARG A 93 0.97 -1.20 -12.80
CA ARG A 93 2.21 -1.89 -13.18
C ARG A 93 2.43 -3.15 -12.34
N ARG A 94 1.92 -3.17 -11.11
CA ARG A 94 2.02 -4.33 -10.21
C ARG A 94 0.90 -5.34 -10.43
N GLY A 95 0.05 -5.12 -11.42
CA GLY A 95 -1.00 -6.07 -11.77
C GLY A 95 -2.34 -5.85 -11.09
N PHE A 96 -2.50 -4.72 -10.41
CA PHE A 96 -3.80 -4.35 -9.82
C PHE A 96 -4.71 -3.78 -10.91
N ARG A 97 -5.99 -4.04 -10.78
CA ARG A 97 -7.01 -3.49 -11.69
C ARG A 97 -8.13 -2.84 -10.90
N ILE A 98 -8.78 -1.89 -11.53
CA ILE A 98 -9.89 -1.16 -10.90
C ILE A 98 -11.11 -2.06 -10.85
N MET A 99 -11.67 -2.23 -9.66
CA MET A 99 -12.86 -3.04 -9.42
C MET A 99 -14.10 -2.20 -9.17
N VAL A 100 -13.94 -1.08 -8.46
CA VAL A 100 -15.06 -0.21 -8.07
C VAL A 100 -14.61 1.24 -8.17
N GLU A 101 -15.49 2.10 -8.68
CA GLU A 101 -15.28 3.54 -8.69
C GLU A 101 -16.48 4.21 -8.05
N THR A 102 -16.23 5.15 -7.14
CA THR A 102 -17.28 5.85 -6.39
C THR A 102 -16.94 7.33 -6.31
N ASP A 103 -17.88 8.17 -6.65
CA ASP A 103 -17.72 9.61 -6.47
C ASP A 103 -17.97 9.95 -5.01
N VAL A 104 -17.03 10.67 -4.40
CA VAL A 104 -17.11 11.10 -3.00
C VAL A 104 -16.87 12.59 -2.90
N GLU A 105 -17.51 13.24 -1.93
CA GLU A 105 -17.30 14.64 -1.64
C GLU A 105 -16.57 14.78 -0.31
N ILE A 106 -15.44 15.50 -0.33
CA ILE A 106 -14.64 15.76 0.86
C ILE A 106 -14.32 17.26 0.88
N GLY A 107 -14.77 17.93 1.93
CA GLY A 107 -14.50 19.36 2.09
C GLY A 107 -15.01 20.23 0.96
N GLY A 108 -16.14 19.88 0.37
CA GLY A 108 -16.74 20.61 -0.74
C GLY A 108 -16.16 20.31 -2.10
N LYS A 109 -15.21 19.39 -2.18
CA LYS A 109 -14.62 18.95 -3.46
C LYS A 109 -15.04 17.53 -3.78
N ASN A 110 -15.22 17.26 -5.08
CA ASN A 110 -15.55 15.93 -5.56
C ASN A 110 -14.28 15.18 -5.96
N TYR A 111 -14.18 13.94 -5.49
CA TYR A 111 -13.09 13.02 -5.81
C TYR A 111 -13.69 11.71 -6.28
N ARG A 112 -12.91 10.96 -7.04
CA ARG A 112 -13.29 9.62 -7.42
C ARG A 112 -12.41 8.62 -6.66
N GLU A 113 -13.03 7.93 -5.69
CA GLU A 113 -12.37 6.84 -4.98
C GLU A 113 -12.42 5.60 -5.85
N ILE A 114 -11.30 4.89 -5.95
CA ILE A 114 -11.23 3.63 -6.67
C ILE A 114 -10.70 2.55 -5.75
N VAL A 115 -11.28 1.35 -5.88
CA VAL A 115 -10.79 0.14 -5.23
C VAL A 115 -10.11 -0.69 -6.30
N MET A 116 -8.85 -1.04 -6.04
CA MET A 116 -8.05 -1.83 -6.97
C MET A 116 -7.68 -3.17 -6.31
N GLU A 117 -7.61 -4.20 -7.12
CA GLU A 117 -7.40 -5.56 -6.64
C GLU A 117 -6.46 -6.33 -7.54
N LYS A 118 -5.68 -7.22 -6.93
CA LYS A 118 -4.88 -8.21 -7.64
C LYS A 118 -5.19 -9.58 -7.04
N SER A 119 -5.62 -10.52 -7.89
CA SER A 119 -5.87 -11.90 -7.50
C SER A 119 -4.62 -12.73 -7.72
N PHE A 120 -4.34 -13.64 -6.77
CA PHE A 120 -3.27 -14.64 -6.87
C PHE A 120 -3.80 -16.00 -7.27
N LEU A 121 -5.10 -16.11 -7.44
CA LEU A 121 -5.74 -17.35 -7.90
C LEU A 121 -5.56 -17.49 -9.40
N THR A 122 -5.21 -18.68 -9.84
CA THR A 122 -5.05 -18.99 -11.26
C THR A 122 -6.26 -19.74 -11.80
#